data_16bb84baae61912941e2fa3061456fb9
#
_entry.id   16bb84baae61912941e2fa3061456fb9
#
_cell.length_a   1.000
_cell.length_b   1.000
_cell.length_c   1.000
_cell.angle_alpha   90.00
_cell.angle_beta   90.00
_cell.angle_gamma   90.00
#
_symmetry.space_group_name_H-M   'P 1'
#
loop_
_entity.id
_entity.type
_entity.pdbx_description
1 polymer ?
#
loop_
_entity_poly.entity_id
_entity_poly.type
_entity_poly.pdbx_seq_one_letter_code
_entity_poly.pdbx_strand_id
1 'polypeptide(L)'
;MSYKYLMLYFCLLMILGIVLQRLWIELFSRFKWGETPKSYGPKRHVVLKAGIPTMGGVIFIALSLIALAFVSNDKSSIIDKFILWWLPFGGAAVGLTDDVIKIVRRSSEGLTSRQKLLGQFMVVLPWAWIAAKEVPFYLISDSSSFHFILTFVILCFFAVGLYNALNITDGLDGLASGASAISLMVLLFALEIEPCRLSLVVGLACVLSFLWYNFHPARVFMGDVGAHFIAGLLMGNVAMSGDLLLIFPISFIFGVEIVSVILQVISFKCFKKRIFKMSPLHHHFELCGWPEEHIVVRFWLIHLMGISLLGALCTWKVI
;
A
#
# COMPACT_ATOMS: atom_id res chain seq x y z
N MET A 1 -1.40 -21.02 14.20
CA MET A 1 0.04 -21.00 14.62
C MET A 1 0.13 -20.31 15.99
N SER A 2 0.92 -20.85 16.98
CA SER A 2 1.01 -20.17 18.30
C SER A 2 1.72 -18.83 18.14
N TYR A 3 1.40 -17.83 19.00
CA TYR A 3 2.02 -16.49 18.97
C TYR A 3 3.55 -16.53 19.02
N LYS A 4 4.14 -17.48 19.76
CA LYS A 4 5.59 -17.66 19.86
C LYS A 4 6.22 -17.97 18.50
N TYR A 5 5.64 -18.86 17.71
CA TYR A 5 6.13 -19.20 16.38
C TYR A 5 5.88 -18.08 15.38
N LEU A 6 4.78 -17.33 15.52
CA LEU A 6 4.46 -16.20 14.69
C LEU A 6 5.49 -15.06 14.87
N MET A 7 5.87 -14.75 16.12
CA MET A 7 6.90 -13.76 16.42
C MET A 7 8.28 -14.18 15.90
N LEU A 8 8.67 -15.45 16.09
CA LEU A 8 9.93 -15.96 15.54
C LEU A 8 9.95 -15.85 14.00
N TYR A 9 8.84 -16.22 13.37
CA TYR A 9 8.67 -16.14 11.93
C TYR A 9 8.78 -14.71 11.42
N PHE A 10 8.12 -13.76 12.09
CA PHE A 10 8.25 -12.34 11.83
C PHE A 10 9.71 -11.87 11.88
N CYS A 11 10.43 -12.20 12.96
CA CYS A 11 11.84 -11.81 13.11
C CYS A 11 12.72 -12.38 11.99
N LEU A 12 12.54 -13.66 11.64
CA LEU A 12 13.30 -14.30 10.56
C LEU A 12 13.03 -13.63 9.20
N LEU A 13 11.76 -13.37 8.88
CA LEU A 13 11.39 -12.67 7.64
C LEU A 13 11.92 -11.24 7.60
N MET A 14 11.87 -10.52 8.72
CA MET A 14 12.39 -9.16 8.81
C MET A 14 13.91 -9.12 8.58
N ILE A 15 14.66 -10.02 9.23
CA ILE A 15 16.12 -10.14 9.02
C ILE A 15 16.42 -10.49 7.55
N LEU A 16 15.73 -11.47 7.00
CA LEU A 16 15.89 -11.86 5.59
C LEU A 16 15.56 -10.68 4.67
N GLY A 17 14.48 -9.93 4.96
CA GLY A 17 14.09 -8.75 4.21
C GLY A 17 15.16 -7.66 4.22
N ILE A 18 15.76 -7.37 5.37
CA ILE A 18 16.86 -6.40 5.48
C ILE A 18 18.05 -6.83 4.61
N VAL A 19 18.41 -8.12 4.65
CA VAL A 19 19.51 -8.65 3.82
C VAL A 19 19.19 -8.54 2.33
N LEU A 20 17.99 -8.97 1.92
CA LEU A 20 17.57 -8.90 0.51
C LEU A 20 17.45 -7.46 0.00
N GLN A 21 16.95 -6.53 0.81
CA GLN A 21 16.92 -5.10 0.46
C GLN A 21 18.32 -4.53 0.26
N ARG A 22 19.29 -4.90 1.13
CA ARG A 22 20.69 -4.49 0.95
C ARG A 22 21.25 -4.99 -0.37
N LEU A 23 21.07 -6.27 -0.68
CA LEU A 23 21.52 -6.86 -1.94
C LEU A 23 20.88 -6.16 -3.16
N TRP A 24 19.59 -5.81 -3.05
CA TRP A 24 18.87 -5.07 -4.08
C TRP A 24 19.48 -3.68 -4.30
N ILE A 25 19.74 -2.94 -3.22
CA ILE A 25 20.37 -1.63 -3.29
C ILE A 25 21.75 -1.72 -3.96
N GLU A 26 22.58 -2.69 -3.57
CA GLU A 26 23.92 -2.89 -4.15
C GLU A 26 23.82 -3.25 -5.64
N LEU A 27 22.88 -4.11 -6.02
CA LEU A 27 22.65 -4.51 -7.41
C LEU A 27 22.25 -3.31 -8.30
N PHE A 28 21.24 -2.57 -7.87
CA PHE A 28 20.71 -1.42 -8.63
C PHE A 28 21.72 -0.28 -8.74
N SER A 29 22.50 -0.06 -7.67
CA SER A 29 23.58 0.93 -7.68
C SER A 29 24.68 0.58 -8.69
N ARG A 30 25.02 -0.71 -8.86
CA ARG A 30 26.00 -1.17 -9.86
C ARG A 30 25.54 -0.92 -11.29
N PHE A 31 24.25 -1.13 -11.58
CA PHE A 31 23.68 -0.90 -12.91
C PHE A 31 23.27 0.54 -13.16
N LYS A 32 23.39 1.43 -12.15
CA LYS A 32 22.91 2.82 -12.21
C LYS A 32 21.42 2.91 -12.56
N TRP A 33 20.62 1.97 -12.10
CA TRP A 33 19.18 1.93 -12.26
C TRP A 33 18.54 2.66 -11.06
N GLY A 34 18.49 3.98 -11.16
CA GLY A 34 17.90 4.83 -10.14
C GLY A 34 16.70 5.58 -10.69
N GLU A 35 15.94 6.16 -9.78
CA GLU A 35 14.77 6.94 -10.13
C GLU A 35 15.17 8.19 -10.91
N THR A 36 14.37 8.51 -11.94
CA THR A 36 14.42 9.78 -12.68
C THR A 36 13.35 10.71 -12.08
N PRO A 37 13.72 11.71 -11.27
CA PRO A 37 12.75 12.58 -10.61
C PRO A 37 11.87 13.33 -11.60
N LYS A 38 10.61 13.53 -11.24
CA LYS A 38 9.66 14.29 -12.07
C LYS A 38 10.02 15.76 -12.09
N SER A 39 10.08 16.35 -13.28
CA SER A 39 10.49 17.76 -13.48
C SER A 39 9.53 18.78 -12.84
N TYR A 40 8.28 18.41 -12.60
CA TYR A 40 7.25 19.25 -11.96
C TYR A 40 7.18 19.11 -10.44
N GLY A 41 7.97 18.22 -9.84
CA GLY A 41 8.08 18.06 -8.38
C GLY A 41 8.86 19.20 -7.71
N PRO A 42 8.95 19.20 -6.37
CA PRO A 42 9.80 20.16 -5.66
C PRO A 42 11.23 20.11 -6.17
N LYS A 43 11.83 21.27 -6.49
CA LYS A 43 13.19 21.36 -7.08
C LYS A 43 14.27 20.63 -6.26
N ARG A 44 14.08 20.56 -4.92
CA ARG A 44 14.97 19.84 -4.00
C ARG A 44 15.02 18.35 -4.32
N HIS A 45 13.89 17.72 -4.68
CA HIS A 45 13.83 16.30 -5.02
C HIS A 45 14.62 15.96 -6.28
N VAL A 46 14.61 16.84 -7.29
CA VAL A 46 15.35 16.63 -8.54
C VAL A 46 16.85 16.45 -8.29
N VAL A 47 17.39 17.16 -7.28
CA VAL A 47 18.84 17.12 -6.97
C VAL A 47 19.15 16.00 -5.97
N LEU A 48 18.34 15.82 -4.92
CA LEU A 48 18.67 14.93 -3.80
C LEU A 48 18.23 13.49 -4.02
N LYS A 49 17.13 13.25 -4.77
CA LYS A 49 16.53 11.92 -4.96
C LYS A 49 16.94 11.27 -6.29
N ALA A 50 17.68 11.97 -7.15
CA ALA A 50 18.14 11.41 -8.41
C ALA A 50 19.13 10.26 -8.19
N GLY A 51 18.91 9.14 -8.90
CA GLY A 51 19.82 8.00 -8.88
C GLY A 51 19.67 7.06 -7.68
N ILE A 52 18.75 7.34 -6.74
CA ILE A 52 18.43 6.40 -5.66
C ILE A 52 17.80 5.15 -6.26
N PRO A 53 18.26 3.93 -5.90
CA PRO A 53 17.65 2.67 -6.32
C PRO A 53 16.14 2.65 -6.10
N THR A 54 15.39 2.18 -7.07
CA THR A 54 13.93 2.04 -7.00
C THR A 54 13.48 0.59 -7.01
N MET A 55 12.17 0.33 -7.01
CA MET A 55 11.57 -1.00 -7.05
C MET A 55 11.92 -1.89 -5.84
N GLY A 56 12.19 -1.32 -4.67
CA GLY A 56 12.41 -2.07 -3.43
C GLY A 56 11.24 -2.97 -3.06
N GLY A 57 10.05 -2.67 -3.57
CA GLY A 57 8.85 -3.51 -3.43
C GLY A 57 8.93 -4.89 -4.09
N VAL A 58 9.88 -5.14 -4.99
CA VAL A 58 10.13 -6.49 -5.54
C VAL A 58 10.50 -7.47 -4.43
N ILE A 59 11.18 -6.99 -3.39
CA ILE A 59 11.52 -7.82 -2.23
C ILE A 59 10.27 -8.25 -1.45
N PHE A 60 9.18 -7.48 -1.48
CA PHE A 60 7.92 -7.88 -0.85
C PHE A 60 7.35 -9.13 -1.51
N ILE A 61 7.41 -9.20 -2.85
CA ILE A 61 7.00 -10.38 -3.61
C ILE A 61 7.86 -11.58 -3.21
N ALA A 62 9.18 -11.42 -3.22
CA ALA A 62 10.12 -12.50 -2.90
C ALA A 62 9.91 -13.03 -1.47
N LEU A 63 9.82 -12.14 -0.46
CA LEU A 63 9.57 -12.52 0.93
C LEU A 63 8.24 -13.23 1.11
N SER A 64 7.18 -12.75 0.44
CA SER A 64 5.86 -13.35 0.53
C SER A 64 5.83 -14.74 -0.09
N LEU A 65 6.48 -14.95 -1.23
CA LEU A 65 6.60 -16.28 -1.84
C LEU A 65 7.40 -17.24 -0.97
N ILE A 66 8.51 -16.80 -0.39
CA ILE A 66 9.29 -17.57 0.58
C ILE A 66 8.41 -17.93 1.79
N ALA A 67 7.70 -16.94 2.35
CA ALA A 67 6.82 -17.15 3.48
C ALA A 67 5.75 -18.20 3.19
N LEU A 68 5.08 -18.11 2.05
CA LEU A 68 4.04 -19.07 1.64
C LEU A 68 4.60 -20.48 1.40
N ALA A 69 5.82 -20.59 0.88
CA ALA A 69 6.47 -21.89 0.64
C ALA A 69 6.84 -22.64 1.93
N PHE A 70 7.17 -21.92 3.01
CA PHE A 70 7.59 -22.52 4.27
C PHE A 70 6.46 -22.79 5.28
N VAL A 71 5.24 -22.31 5.02
CA VAL A 71 4.09 -22.58 5.90
C VAL A 71 3.38 -23.87 5.48
N SER A 72 3.84 -24.98 6.05
CA SER A 72 3.32 -26.33 5.74
C SER A 72 1.95 -26.65 6.36
N ASN A 73 1.51 -25.91 7.39
CA ASN A 73 0.28 -26.18 8.16
C ASN A 73 -0.79 -25.08 8.00
N ASP A 74 -0.79 -24.37 6.88
CA ASP A 74 -1.81 -23.38 6.60
C ASP A 74 -3.13 -24.09 6.24
N LYS A 75 -4.11 -23.98 7.15
CA LYS A 75 -5.47 -24.53 6.98
C LYS A 75 -6.38 -23.64 6.16
N SER A 76 -5.88 -22.52 5.64
CA SER A 76 -6.67 -21.60 4.81
C SER A 76 -7.15 -22.29 3.54
N SER A 77 -8.40 -22.04 3.17
CA SER A 77 -8.94 -22.52 1.91
C SER A 77 -8.23 -21.87 0.71
N ILE A 78 -8.39 -22.44 -0.47
CA ILE A 78 -7.86 -21.83 -1.69
C ILE A 78 -8.51 -20.46 -1.97
N ILE A 79 -9.77 -20.29 -1.54
CA ILE A 79 -10.51 -19.04 -1.65
C ILE A 79 -9.92 -17.97 -0.72
N ASP A 80 -9.64 -18.33 0.54
CA ASP A 80 -8.98 -17.41 1.49
C ASP A 80 -7.64 -16.92 0.94
N LYS A 81 -6.84 -17.85 0.41
CA LYS A 81 -5.55 -17.52 -0.22
C LYS A 81 -5.73 -16.60 -1.43
N PHE A 82 -6.75 -16.84 -2.25
CA PHE A 82 -7.07 -15.97 -3.37
C PHE A 82 -7.46 -14.57 -2.88
N ILE A 83 -8.34 -14.45 -1.89
CA ILE A 83 -8.79 -13.16 -1.36
C ILE A 83 -7.61 -12.37 -0.77
N LEU A 84 -6.72 -13.03 -0.04
CA LEU A 84 -5.61 -12.38 0.64
C LEU A 84 -4.42 -12.03 -0.27
N TRP A 85 -4.13 -12.86 -1.30
CA TRP A 85 -2.88 -12.74 -2.05
C TRP A 85 -3.03 -12.33 -3.51
N TRP A 86 -4.22 -12.44 -4.09
CA TRP A 86 -4.45 -12.05 -5.48
C TRP A 86 -4.19 -10.56 -5.72
N LEU A 87 -4.76 -9.68 -4.88
CA LEU A 87 -4.56 -8.24 -5.00
C LEU A 87 -3.09 -7.82 -4.78
N PRO A 88 -2.38 -8.30 -3.74
CA PRO A 88 -0.97 -7.97 -3.56
C PRO A 88 -0.12 -8.33 -4.78
N PHE A 89 -0.19 -9.57 -5.25
CA PHE A 89 0.63 -10.02 -6.37
C PHE A 89 0.18 -9.41 -7.71
N GLY A 90 -1.12 -9.35 -7.96
CA GLY A 90 -1.66 -8.75 -9.18
C GLY A 90 -1.39 -7.25 -9.27
N GLY A 91 -1.60 -6.52 -8.17
CA GLY A 91 -1.26 -5.10 -8.08
C GLY A 91 0.24 -4.85 -8.25
N ALA A 92 1.08 -5.67 -7.60
CA ALA A 92 2.52 -5.61 -7.78
C ALA A 92 2.95 -5.87 -9.23
N ALA A 93 2.29 -6.76 -9.95
CA ALA A 93 2.58 -7.01 -11.37
C ALA A 93 2.28 -5.77 -12.24
N VAL A 94 1.17 -5.07 -11.97
CA VAL A 94 0.84 -3.80 -12.64
C VAL A 94 1.88 -2.73 -12.31
N GLY A 95 2.23 -2.57 -11.02
CA GLY A 95 3.25 -1.62 -10.57
C GLY A 95 4.63 -1.93 -11.14
N LEU A 96 5.03 -3.21 -11.15
CA LEU A 96 6.28 -3.67 -11.72
C LEU A 96 6.38 -3.34 -13.22
N THR A 97 5.30 -3.54 -13.96
CA THR A 97 5.23 -3.19 -15.39
C THR A 97 5.46 -1.70 -15.59
N ASP A 98 4.83 -0.85 -14.77
CA ASP A 98 5.03 0.60 -14.81
C ASP A 98 6.48 1.00 -14.53
N ASP A 99 7.06 0.44 -13.46
CA ASP A 99 8.43 0.73 -13.04
C ASP A 99 9.47 0.26 -14.05
N VAL A 100 9.30 -0.94 -14.63
CA VAL A 100 10.18 -1.46 -15.69
C VAL A 100 10.15 -0.57 -16.93
N ILE A 101 8.97 -0.09 -17.34
CA ILE A 101 8.83 0.84 -18.47
C ILE A 101 9.58 2.14 -18.19
N LYS A 102 9.50 2.70 -16.98
CA LYS A 102 10.26 3.90 -16.59
C LYS A 102 11.77 3.68 -16.74
N ILE A 103 12.28 2.54 -16.24
CA ILE A 103 13.72 2.21 -16.33
C ILE A 103 14.16 2.04 -17.77
N VAL A 104 13.43 1.25 -18.58
CA VAL A 104 13.78 0.97 -19.98
C VAL A 104 13.76 2.25 -20.81
N ARG A 105 12.77 3.12 -20.58
CA ARG A 105 12.65 4.41 -21.28
C ARG A 105 13.55 5.50 -20.72
N ARG A 106 14.19 5.28 -19.58
CA ARG A 106 14.97 6.29 -18.83
C ARG A 106 14.15 7.58 -18.63
N SER A 107 12.90 7.42 -18.28
CA SER A 107 11.91 8.49 -18.13
C SER A 107 11.17 8.35 -16.81
N SER A 108 10.68 9.47 -16.28
CA SER A 108 9.75 9.45 -15.15
C SER A 108 8.33 9.00 -15.55
N GLU A 109 8.07 8.79 -16.84
CA GLU A 109 6.77 8.37 -17.38
C GLU A 109 6.77 6.87 -17.67
N GLY A 110 5.92 6.12 -16.95
CA GLY A 110 5.68 4.69 -17.14
C GLY A 110 4.46 4.43 -18.05
N LEU A 111 3.50 3.68 -17.52
CA LEU A 111 2.20 3.48 -18.14
C LEU A 111 1.40 4.80 -18.15
N THR A 112 0.61 5.02 -19.18
CA THR A 112 -0.38 6.11 -19.14
C THR A 112 -1.40 5.83 -18.03
N SER A 113 -2.04 6.89 -17.49
CA SER A 113 -3.06 6.74 -16.44
C SER A 113 -4.18 5.76 -16.83
N ARG A 114 -4.56 5.74 -18.13
CA ARG A 114 -5.58 4.81 -18.65
C ARG A 114 -5.10 3.37 -18.65
N GLN A 115 -3.86 3.13 -19.09
CA GLN A 115 -3.26 1.79 -19.10
C GLN A 115 -3.10 1.24 -17.69
N LYS A 116 -2.61 2.07 -16.76
CA LYS A 116 -2.47 1.71 -15.35
C LYS A 116 -3.82 1.36 -14.73
N LEU A 117 -4.83 2.20 -14.94
CA LEU A 117 -6.18 1.95 -14.47
C LEU A 117 -6.79 0.67 -15.06
N LEU A 118 -6.60 0.42 -16.35
CA LEU A 118 -7.04 -0.82 -17.00
C LEU A 118 -6.37 -2.06 -16.38
N GLY A 119 -5.06 -2.01 -16.14
CA GLY A 119 -4.32 -3.07 -15.45
C GLY A 119 -4.86 -3.32 -14.04
N GLN A 120 -5.12 -2.25 -13.29
CA GLN A 120 -5.74 -2.35 -11.96
C GLN A 120 -7.11 -3.02 -12.02
N PHE A 121 -7.98 -2.63 -12.96
CA PHE A 121 -9.29 -3.26 -13.12
C PHE A 121 -9.21 -4.73 -13.53
N MET A 122 -8.27 -5.12 -14.40
CA MET A 122 -8.07 -6.53 -14.75
C MET A 122 -7.73 -7.40 -13.52
N VAL A 123 -7.04 -6.83 -12.54
CA VAL A 123 -6.71 -7.52 -11.27
C VAL A 123 -7.89 -7.48 -10.30
N VAL A 124 -8.56 -6.34 -10.19
CA VAL A 124 -9.58 -6.10 -9.15
C VAL A 124 -10.91 -6.79 -9.47
N LEU A 125 -11.35 -6.81 -10.74
CA LEU A 125 -12.67 -7.34 -11.10
C LEU A 125 -12.85 -8.82 -10.71
N PRO A 126 -11.95 -9.77 -11.07
CA PRO A 126 -12.11 -11.17 -10.68
C PRO A 126 -12.01 -11.37 -9.17
N TRP A 127 -11.15 -10.60 -8.50
CA TRP A 127 -11.03 -10.63 -7.06
C TRP A 127 -12.30 -10.15 -6.35
N ALA A 128 -12.83 -8.99 -6.75
CA ALA A 128 -14.01 -8.41 -6.14
C ALA A 128 -15.26 -9.30 -6.35
N TRP A 129 -15.34 -9.97 -7.51
CA TRP A 129 -16.39 -10.93 -7.80
C TRP A 129 -16.39 -12.11 -6.82
N ILE A 130 -15.22 -12.71 -6.59
CA ILE A 130 -15.08 -13.84 -5.66
C ILE A 130 -15.29 -13.37 -4.23
N ALA A 131 -14.67 -12.26 -3.82
CA ALA A 131 -14.82 -11.73 -2.47
C ALA A 131 -16.27 -11.36 -2.15
N ALA A 132 -16.99 -10.70 -3.06
CA ALA A 132 -18.40 -10.35 -2.87
C ALA A 132 -19.32 -11.58 -2.74
N LYS A 133 -18.93 -12.72 -3.34
CA LYS A 133 -19.71 -13.95 -3.32
C LYS A 133 -19.42 -14.80 -2.08
N GLU A 134 -18.17 -14.87 -1.65
CA GLU A 134 -17.70 -15.86 -0.67
C GLU A 134 -17.59 -15.28 0.75
N VAL A 135 -17.40 -13.95 0.89
CA VAL A 135 -17.26 -13.31 2.21
C VAL A 135 -18.58 -12.71 2.67
N PRO A 136 -19.08 -13.09 3.86
CA PRO A 136 -20.25 -12.45 4.45
C PRO A 136 -19.90 -11.06 4.99
N PHE A 137 -20.35 -10.01 4.31
CA PHE A 137 -20.11 -8.64 4.74
C PHE A 137 -21.22 -8.17 5.70
N TYR A 138 -20.82 -7.68 6.88
CA TYR A 138 -21.74 -7.29 7.95
C TYR A 138 -22.71 -6.15 7.60
N LEU A 139 -22.26 -5.21 6.75
CA LEU A 139 -23.08 -4.08 6.32
C LEU A 139 -24.14 -4.44 5.29
N ILE A 140 -23.99 -5.59 4.64
CA ILE A 140 -24.78 -6.00 3.48
C ILE A 140 -25.13 -7.46 3.65
N SER A 141 -26.03 -7.73 4.61
CA SER A 141 -26.35 -9.10 5.07
C SER A 141 -27.44 -9.81 4.28
N ASP A 142 -28.06 -9.13 3.31
CA ASP A 142 -29.16 -9.69 2.52
C ASP A 142 -28.65 -10.38 1.25
N SER A 143 -29.12 -11.57 0.95
CA SER A 143 -28.68 -12.41 -0.16
C SER A 143 -29.27 -11.99 -1.53
N SER A 144 -29.81 -10.78 -1.63
CA SER A 144 -30.38 -10.30 -2.89
C SER A 144 -29.31 -9.97 -3.94
N SER A 145 -29.64 -10.11 -5.22
CA SER A 145 -28.75 -9.74 -6.33
C SER A 145 -28.30 -8.27 -6.26
N PHE A 146 -29.12 -7.40 -5.69
CA PHE A 146 -28.79 -5.98 -5.50
C PHE A 146 -27.62 -5.82 -4.51
N HIS A 147 -27.65 -6.52 -3.39
CA HIS A 147 -26.57 -6.45 -2.40
C HIS A 147 -25.24 -7.00 -2.92
N PHE A 148 -25.29 -8.08 -3.71
CA PHE A 148 -24.10 -8.59 -4.38
C PHE A 148 -23.47 -7.54 -5.30
N ILE A 149 -24.27 -6.90 -6.17
CA ILE A 149 -23.78 -5.88 -7.10
C ILE A 149 -23.21 -4.67 -6.33
N LEU A 150 -23.90 -4.23 -5.28
CA LEU A 150 -23.46 -3.11 -4.45
C LEU A 150 -22.10 -3.42 -3.78
N THR A 151 -21.98 -4.60 -3.16
CA THR A 151 -20.72 -5.05 -2.54
C THR A 151 -19.59 -5.14 -3.57
N PHE A 152 -19.86 -5.73 -4.72
CA PHE A 152 -18.90 -5.83 -5.82
C PHE A 152 -18.37 -4.45 -6.25
N VAL A 153 -19.28 -3.49 -6.46
CA VAL A 153 -18.92 -2.12 -6.87
C VAL A 153 -18.11 -1.42 -5.77
N ILE A 154 -18.50 -1.56 -4.51
CA ILE A 154 -17.80 -0.99 -3.36
C ILE A 154 -16.38 -1.56 -3.26
N LEU A 155 -16.22 -2.88 -3.38
CA LEU A 155 -14.92 -3.54 -3.36
C LEU A 155 -14.02 -3.05 -4.51
N CYS A 156 -14.56 -2.93 -5.72
CA CYS A 156 -13.82 -2.39 -6.86
C CYS A 156 -13.37 -0.95 -6.62
N PHE A 157 -14.26 -0.12 -6.10
CA PHE A 157 -13.97 1.29 -5.83
C PHE A 157 -12.83 1.45 -4.81
N PHE A 158 -12.92 0.75 -3.67
CA PHE A 158 -11.91 0.86 -2.63
C PHE A 158 -10.59 0.21 -3.02
N ALA A 159 -10.59 -0.92 -3.72
CA ALA A 159 -9.35 -1.58 -4.14
C ALA A 159 -8.56 -0.71 -5.13
N VAL A 160 -9.21 -0.19 -6.18
CA VAL A 160 -8.58 0.72 -7.14
C VAL A 160 -8.19 2.04 -6.46
N GLY A 161 -9.07 2.56 -5.60
CA GLY A 161 -8.83 3.78 -4.81
C GLY A 161 -7.58 3.65 -3.95
N LEU A 162 -7.43 2.54 -3.22
CA LEU A 162 -6.30 2.31 -2.32
C LEU A 162 -4.98 2.10 -3.08
N TYR A 163 -4.99 1.42 -4.24
CA TYR A 163 -3.81 1.33 -5.11
C TYR A 163 -3.27 2.72 -5.46
N ASN A 164 -4.16 3.62 -5.87
CA ASN A 164 -3.75 4.97 -6.26
C ASN A 164 -3.43 5.86 -5.06
N ALA A 165 -4.18 5.73 -3.95
CA ALA A 165 -3.96 6.52 -2.75
C ALA A 165 -2.59 6.23 -2.12
N LEU A 166 -2.21 4.95 -2.00
CA LEU A 166 -0.92 4.56 -1.44
C LEU A 166 0.23 4.97 -2.37
N ASN A 167 0.05 4.78 -3.68
CA ASN A 167 1.04 5.23 -4.68
C ASN A 167 1.25 6.76 -4.66
N ILE A 168 0.20 7.55 -4.47
CA ILE A 168 0.27 9.00 -4.32
C ILE A 168 0.97 9.39 -3.00
N THR A 169 0.77 8.63 -1.93
CA THR A 169 1.37 8.91 -0.62
C THR A 169 2.87 8.59 -0.57
N ASP A 170 3.37 7.73 -1.48
CA ASP A 170 4.79 7.37 -1.58
C ASP A 170 5.64 8.48 -2.25
N GLY A 171 5.55 9.71 -1.72
CA GLY A 171 6.26 10.88 -2.22
C GLY A 171 7.42 11.37 -1.31
N LEU A 172 7.38 11.01 -0.02
CA LEU A 172 8.41 11.36 0.96
C LEU A 172 9.04 10.11 1.58
N ASP A 173 10.32 10.22 1.94
CA ASP A 173 11.11 9.14 2.52
C ASP A 173 10.47 8.59 3.80
N GLY A 174 10.04 7.34 3.79
CA GLY A 174 9.40 6.68 4.93
C GLY A 174 7.90 6.96 5.12
N LEU A 175 7.29 7.90 4.40
CA LEU A 175 5.89 8.29 4.64
C LEU A 175 4.92 7.13 4.42
N ALA A 176 4.89 6.58 3.21
CA ALA A 176 3.97 5.49 2.87
C ALA A 176 4.28 4.20 3.62
N SER A 177 5.57 3.84 3.72
CA SER A 177 6.00 2.63 4.43
C SER A 177 5.70 2.68 5.92
N GLY A 178 5.95 3.79 6.61
CA GLY A 178 5.64 3.92 8.03
C GLY A 178 4.13 3.95 8.32
N ALA A 179 3.35 4.69 7.52
CA ALA A 179 1.90 4.66 7.63
C ALA A 179 1.32 3.26 7.38
N SER A 180 1.85 2.53 6.38
CA SER A 180 1.46 1.15 6.11
C SER A 180 1.81 0.20 7.27
N ALA A 181 2.97 0.37 7.90
CA ALA A 181 3.35 -0.41 9.07
C ALA A 181 2.37 -0.21 10.23
N ILE A 182 1.92 1.03 10.46
CA ILE A 182 0.89 1.34 11.46
C ILE A 182 -0.43 0.63 11.11
N SER A 183 -0.90 0.72 9.86
CA SER A 183 -2.13 0.06 9.43
C SER A 183 -2.07 -1.46 9.60
N LEU A 184 -0.97 -2.08 9.15
CA LEU A 184 -0.78 -3.54 9.26
C LEU A 184 -0.69 -4.00 10.72
N MET A 185 -0.03 -3.21 11.58
CA MET A 185 0.07 -3.49 13.01
C MET A 185 -1.32 -3.45 13.66
N VAL A 186 -2.10 -2.42 13.35
CA VAL A 186 -3.46 -2.30 13.89
C VAL A 186 -4.35 -3.46 13.42
N LEU A 187 -4.31 -3.81 12.13
CA LEU A 187 -5.06 -4.97 11.63
C LEU A 187 -4.62 -6.28 12.30
N LEU A 188 -3.31 -6.45 12.54
CA LEU A 188 -2.78 -7.66 13.20
C LEU A 188 -3.34 -7.85 14.62
N PHE A 189 -3.56 -6.75 15.35
CA PHE A 189 -4.15 -6.78 16.69
C PHE A 189 -5.69 -6.79 16.65
N ALA A 190 -6.29 -6.23 15.62
CA ALA A 190 -7.75 -6.13 15.52
C ALA A 190 -8.40 -7.39 14.91
N LEU A 191 -7.69 -8.12 14.05
CA LEU A 191 -8.23 -9.28 13.36
C LEU A 191 -7.72 -10.58 13.98
N GLU A 192 -8.58 -11.30 14.70
CA GLU A 192 -8.27 -12.62 15.23
C GLU A 192 -8.52 -13.76 14.23
N ILE A 193 -8.56 -13.45 12.93
CA ILE A 193 -8.85 -14.38 11.84
C ILE A 193 -7.55 -15.09 11.42
N GLU A 194 -7.47 -16.40 11.59
CA GLU A 194 -6.25 -17.19 11.29
C GLU A 194 -5.67 -16.96 9.88
N PRO A 195 -6.46 -16.94 8.79
CA PRO A 195 -5.90 -16.66 7.46
C PRO A 195 -5.23 -15.28 7.35
N CYS A 196 -5.76 -14.25 8.04
CA CYS A 196 -5.21 -12.90 8.01
C CYS A 196 -3.88 -12.77 8.76
N ARG A 197 -3.66 -13.53 9.83
CA ARG A 197 -2.46 -13.40 10.67
C ARG A 197 -1.16 -13.59 9.89
N LEU A 198 -1.12 -14.60 9.01
CA LEU A 198 0.07 -14.86 8.21
C LEU A 198 0.33 -13.70 7.24
N SER A 199 -0.68 -13.28 6.51
CA SER A 199 -0.54 -12.19 5.52
C SER A 199 -0.13 -10.88 6.17
N LEU A 200 -0.68 -10.54 7.35
CA LEU A 200 -0.35 -9.34 8.11
C LEU A 200 1.09 -9.38 8.66
N VAL A 201 1.52 -10.53 9.20
CA VAL A 201 2.89 -10.70 9.69
C VAL A 201 3.91 -10.61 8.56
N VAL A 202 3.64 -11.24 7.42
CA VAL A 202 4.49 -11.16 6.22
C VAL A 202 4.55 -9.72 5.72
N GLY A 203 3.39 -9.06 5.58
CA GLY A 203 3.32 -7.67 5.16
C GLY A 203 4.08 -6.72 6.09
N LEU A 204 3.92 -6.91 7.40
CA LEU A 204 4.64 -6.10 8.39
C LEU A 204 6.15 -6.31 8.31
N ALA A 205 6.62 -7.56 8.15
CA ALA A 205 8.04 -7.86 7.96
C ALA A 205 8.58 -7.23 6.65
N CYS A 206 7.82 -7.28 5.56
CA CYS A 206 8.17 -6.62 4.30
C CYS A 206 8.36 -5.12 4.48
N VAL A 207 7.35 -4.46 5.06
CA VAL A 207 7.32 -3.01 5.20
C VAL A 207 8.39 -2.51 6.16
N LEU A 208 8.58 -3.17 7.32
CA LEU A 208 9.58 -2.74 8.30
C LEU A 208 11.02 -3.00 7.83
N SER A 209 11.28 -4.11 7.14
CA SER A 209 12.58 -4.37 6.54
C SER A 209 12.93 -3.36 5.43
N PHE A 210 11.92 -2.92 4.68
CA PHE A 210 12.06 -1.87 3.69
C PHE A 210 12.27 -0.50 4.34
N LEU A 211 11.48 -0.14 5.36
CA LEU A 211 11.57 1.12 6.09
C LEU A 211 12.97 1.34 6.69
N TRP A 212 13.68 0.28 7.06
CA TRP A 212 15.06 0.32 7.52
C TRP A 212 16.01 1.08 6.58
N TYR A 213 15.75 1.00 5.26
CA TYR A 213 16.53 1.69 4.23
C TYR A 213 15.80 2.86 3.58
N ASN A 214 14.47 2.94 3.72
CA ASN A 214 13.64 3.98 3.12
C ASN A 214 13.42 5.17 4.04
N PHE A 215 13.72 5.06 5.36
CA PHE A 215 13.68 6.21 6.26
C PHE A 215 14.69 7.29 5.82
N HIS A 216 14.32 8.55 6.04
CA HIS A 216 15.12 9.70 5.57
C HIS A 216 16.55 9.71 6.18
N PRO A 217 17.62 9.89 5.39
CA PRO A 217 17.63 9.94 3.92
C PRO A 217 17.50 8.55 3.28
N ALA A 218 16.55 8.40 2.38
CA ALA A 218 16.24 7.11 1.76
C ALA A 218 17.41 6.59 0.91
N ARG A 219 17.64 5.28 0.99
CA ARG A 219 18.62 4.53 0.19
C ARG A 219 17.98 3.68 -0.88
N VAL A 220 16.66 3.55 -0.84
CA VAL A 220 15.84 2.81 -1.81
C VAL A 220 14.41 3.36 -1.80
N PHE A 221 13.79 3.44 -2.99
CA PHE A 221 12.38 3.74 -3.14
C PHE A 221 11.56 2.48 -3.38
N MET A 222 10.32 2.52 -2.91
CA MET A 222 9.40 1.39 -2.98
C MET A 222 9.04 1.02 -4.41
N GLY A 223 8.83 2.04 -5.24
CA GLY A 223 8.27 1.93 -6.58
C GLY A 223 6.77 1.64 -6.57
N ASP A 224 6.18 1.73 -7.75
CA ASP A 224 4.77 1.41 -7.94
C ASP A 224 4.48 -0.06 -7.59
N VAL A 225 5.47 -0.95 -7.79
CA VAL A 225 5.39 -2.36 -7.41
C VAL A 225 5.11 -2.56 -5.93
N GLY A 226 5.82 -1.86 -5.05
CA GLY A 226 5.64 -2.00 -3.61
C GLY A 226 4.38 -1.30 -3.11
N ALA A 227 4.07 -0.12 -3.62
CA ALA A 227 2.87 0.62 -3.27
C ALA A 227 1.60 -0.19 -3.59
N HIS A 228 1.52 -0.78 -4.79
CA HIS A 228 0.38 -1.62 -5.16
C HIS A 228 0.34 -2.93 -4.36
N PHE A 229 1.50 -3.55 -4.06
CA PHE A 229 1.54 -4.74 -3.22
C PHE A 229 0.90 -4.48 -1.85
N ILE A 230 1.34 -3.42 -1.16
CA ILE A 230 0.84 -3.08 0.19
C ILE A 230 -0.65 -2.72 0.14
N ALA A 231 -1.07 -1.92 -0.83
CA ALA A 231 -2.48 -1.56 -0.99
C ALA A 231 -3.37 -2.79 -1.18
N GLY A 232 -2.94 -3.73 -2.03
CA GLY A 232 -3.62 -5.01 -2.22
C GLY A 232 -3.68 -5.84 -0.95
N LEU A 233 -2.59 -5.86 -0.17
CA LEU A 233 -2.53 -6.60 1.09
C LEU A 233 -3.49 -6.02 2.15
N LEU A 234 -3.53 -4.70 2.29
CA LEU A 234 -4.48 -4.03 3.20
C LEU A 234 -5.92 -4.32 2.79
N MET A 235 -6.24 -4.17 1.50
CA MET A 235 -7.59 -4.41 0.99
C MET A 235 -8.02 -5.88 1.12
N GLY A 236 -7.12 -6.82 0.84
CA GLY A 236 -7.39 -8.25 1.00
C GLY A 236 -7.74 -8.63 2.45
N ASN A 237 -7.00 -8.09 3.42
CA ASN A 237 -7.27 -8.34 4.84
C ASN A 237 -8.58 -7.67 5.32
N VAL A 238 -8.89 -6.46 4.85
CA VAL A 238 -10.17 -5.80 5.13
C VAL A 238 -11.33 -6.61 4.55
N ALA A 239 -11.22 -7.05 3.30
CA ALA A 239 -12.27 -7.87 2.70
C ALA A 239 -12.46 -9.17 3.50
N MET A 240 -11.37 -9.86 3.83
CA MET A 240 -11.42 -11.13 4.59
C MET A 240 -12.03 -10.98 5.98
N SER A 241 -11.96 -9.79 6.58
CA SER A 241 -12.60 -9.51 7.88
C SER A 241 -14.15 -9.45 7.80
N GLY A 242 -14.71 -9.26 6.62
CA GLY A 242 -16.14 -9.02 6.43
C GLY A 242 -16.61 -7.62 6.84
N ASP A 243 -15.75 -6.80 7.43
CA ASP A 243 -16.07 -5.42 7.84
C ASP A 243 -15.41 -4.39 6.91
N LEU A 244 -16.16 -3.94 5.91
CA LEU A 244 -15.69 -2.95 4.95
C LEU A 244 -15.45 -1.56 5.57
N LEU A 245 -16.02 -1.26 6.74
CA LEU A 245 -15.80 0.02 7.41
C LEU A 245 -14.35 0.16 7.90
N LEU A 246 -13.65 -0.95 8.12
CA LEU A 246 -12.24 -0.94 8.49
C LEU A 246 -11.35 -0.25 7.44
N ILE A 247 -11.81 -0.13 6.18
CA ILE A 247 -11.04 0.58 5.16
C ILE A 247 -10.77 2.03 5.53
N PHE A 248 -11.73 2.70 6.17
CA PHE A 248 -11.59 4.12 6.51
C PHE A 248 -10.51 4.38 7.56
N PRO A 249 -10.49 3.72 8.75
CA PRO A 249 -9.42 3.92 9.70
C PRO A 249 -8.06 3.49 9.16
N ILE A 250 -7.92 2.29 8.59
CA ILE A 250 -6.61 1.78 8.16
C ILE A 250 -6.02 2.51 6.97
N SER A 251 -6.83 3.19 6.16
CA SER A 251 -6.39 4.00 5.03
C SER A 251 -6.47 5.49 5.28
N PHE A 252 -6.63 5.95 6.52
CA PHE A 252 -6.94 7.35 6.84
C PHE A 252 -6.01 8.34 6.14
N ILE A 253 -4.69 8.23 6.33
CA ILE A 253 -3.76 9.19 5.72
C ILE A 253 -3.71 9.05 4.19
N PHE A 254 -3.79 7.84 3.66
CA PHE A 254 -3.85 7.60 2.21
C PHE A 254 -5.09 8.23 1.60
N GLY A 255 -6.24 8.12 2.30
CA GLY A 255 -7.49 8.77 1.93
C GLY A 255 -7.39 10.30 1.94
N VAL A 256 -6.78 10.88 2.95
CA VAL A 256 -6.54 12.33 3.05
C VAL A 256 -5.68 12.82 1.88
N GLU A 257 -4.61 12.09 1.53
CA GLU A 257 -3.73 12.45 0.42
C GLU A 257 -4.45 12.42 -0.93
N ILE A 258 -5.15 11.34 -1.25
CA ILE A 258 -5.86 11.25 -2.53
C ILE A 258 -7.02 12.26 -2.62
N VAL A 259 -7.75 12.50 -1.53
CA VAL A 259 -8.82 13.51 -1.48
C VAL A 259 -8.24 14.91 -1.71
N SER A 260 -7.08 15.23 -1.16
CA SER A 260 -6.40 16.51 -1.42
C SER A 260 -6.11 16.73 -2.91
N VAL A 261 -5.70 15.67 -3.62
CA VAL A 261 -5.47 15.70 -5.07
C VAL A 261 -6.78 15.91 -5.82
N ILE A 262 -7.82 15.18 -5.46
CA ILE A 262 -9.15 15.30 -6.08
C ILE A 262 -9.70 16.74 -5.91
N LEU A 263 -9.65 17.27 -4.70
CA LEU A 263 -10.10 18.63 -4.39
C LEU A 263 -9.32 19.69 -5.18
N GLN A 264 -7.98 19.54 -5.25
CA GLN A 264 -7.13 20.46 -6.01
C GLN A 264 -7.48 20.44 -7.50
N VAL A 265 -7.65 19.23 -8.08
CA VAL A 265 -7.97 19.07 -9.50
C VAL A 265 -9.35 19.65 -9.82
N ILE A 266 -10.36 19.37 -8.99
CA ILE A 266 -11.71 19.93 -9.16
C ILE A 266 -11.68 21.45 -9.07
N SER A 267 -11.07 22.02 -8.03
CA SER A 267 -10.97 23.45 -7.83
C SER A 267 -10.27 24.15 -8.99
N PHE A 268 -9.16 23.58 -9.46
CA PHE A 268 -8.42 24.16 -10.57
C PHE A 268 -9.18 24.07 -11.91
N LYS A 269 -9.86 22.95 -12.17
CA LYS A 269 -10.65 22.79 -13.40
C LYS A 269 -11.89 23.70 -13.42
N CYS A 270 -12.64 23.74 -12.30
CA CYS A 270 -13.91 24.48 -12.22
C CYS A 270 -13.72 25.98 -11.96
N PHE A 271 -12.77 26.34 -11.09
CA PHE A 271 -12.65 27.72 -10.59
C PHE A 271 -11.31 28.39 -10.94
N LYS A 272 -10.35 27.66 -11.59
CA LYS A 272 -8.98 28.11 -11.90
C LYS A 272 -8.20 28.59 -10.65
N LYS A 273 -8.60 28.11 -9.47
CA LYS A 273 -7.97 28.45 -8.18
C LYS A 273 -7.31 27.22 -7.57
N ARG A 274 -6.16 27.43 -6.95
CA ARG A 274 -5.49 26.39 -6.15
C ARG A 274 -5.96 26.50 -4.69
N ILE A 275 -6.36 25.35 -4.10
CA ILE A 275 -6.65 25.25 -2.66
C ILE A 275 -5.33 25.12 -1.90
N PHE A 276 -4.47 24.20 -2.36
CA PHE A 276 -3.17 23.94 -1.78
C PHE A 276 -2.05 24.52 -2.65
N LYS A 277 -0.89 24.87 -2.06
CA LYS A 277 0.29 25.27 -2.84
C LYS A 277 0.66 24.20 -3.87
N MET A 278 0.56 22.95 -3.46
CA MET A 278 0.72 21.75 -4.30
C MET A 278 -0.10 20.60 -3.68
N SER A 279 -0.60 19.67 -4.47
CA SER A 279 -1.16 18.40 -4.01
C SER A 279 -0.31 17.26 -4.54
N PRO A 280 -0.20 16.15 -3.81
CA PRO A 280 -0.84 15.82 -2.52
C PRO A 280 -0.36 16.70 -1.33
N LEU A 281 -1.01 16.51 -0.14
CA LEU A 281 -0.83 17.40 1.02
C LEU A 281 0.60 17.44 1.56
N HIS A 282 1.33 16.35 1.54
CA HIS A 282 2.72 16.34 1.98
C HIS A 282 3.57 17.36 1.21
N HIS A 283 3.37 17.51 -0.10
CA HIS A 283 4.07 18.54 -0.89
C HIS A 283 3.62 19.96 -0.56
N HIS A 284 2.35 20.13 -0.11
CA HIS A 284 1.91 21.44 0.38
C HIS A 284 2.75 21.89 1.59
N PHE A 285 2.98 20.98 2.56
CA PHE A 285 3.75 21.30 3.75
C PHE A 285 5.25 21.48 3.45
N GLU A 286 5.83 20.74 2.50
CA GLU A 286 7.19 21.01 2.01
C GLU A 286 7.32 22.43 1.47
N LEU A 287 6.34 22.86 0.63
CA LEU A 287 6.31 24.22 0.09
C LEU A 287 5.94 25.29 1.14
N CYS A 288 5.49 24.87 2.32
CA CYS A 288 5.36 25.72 3.51
C CYS A 288 6.67 25.82 4.31
N GLY A 289 7.72 25.08 3.91
CA GLY A 289 9.03 25.12 4.54
C GLY A 289 9.22 24.13 5.68
N TRP A 290 8.34 23.14 5.82
CA TRP A 290 8.54 22.09 6.83
C TRP A 290 9.63 21.11 6.40
N PRO A 291 10.52 20.68 7.32
CA PRO A 291 11.46 19.59 7.06
C PRO A 291 10.73 18.28 6.73
N GLU A 292 11.29 17.48 5.83
CA GLU A 292 10.68 16.23 5.36
C GLU A 292 10.38 15.27 6.53
N GLU A 293 11.31 15.10 7.45
CA GLU A 293 11.16 14.22 8.61
C GLU A 293 10.02 14.66 9.54
N HIS A 294 9.83 15.98 9.69
CA HIS A 294 8.75 16.51 10.51
C HIS A 294 7.39 16.27 9.88
N ILE A 295 7.29 16.34 8.52
CA ILE A 295 6.06 16.01 7.81
C ILE A 295 5.74 14.53 8.03
N VAL A 296 6.70 13.66 7.77
CA VAL A 296 6.54 12.20 7.86
C VAL A 296 6.07 11.77 9.24
N VAL A 297 6.78 12.20 10.30
CA VAL A 297 6.40 11.81 11.67
C VAL A 297 5.03 12.36 12.06
N ARG A 298 4.70 13.61 11.70
CA ARG A 298 3.38 14.19 11.98
C ARG A 298 2.27 13.47 11.22
N PHE A 299 2.51 13.05 9.98
CA PHE A 299 1.54 12.28 9.20
C PHE A 299 1.31 10.88 9.79
N TRP A 300 2.35 10.22 10.33
CA TRP A 300 2.19 8.97 11.06
C TRP A 300 1.35 9.17 12.33
N LEU A 301 1.58 10.24 13.09
CA LEU A 301 0.78 10.56 14.28
C LEU A 301 -0.67 10.88 13.91
N ILE A 302 -0.90 11.68 12.86
CA ILE A 302 -2.24 12.00 12.34
C ILE A 302 -2.93 10.71 11.85
N HIS A 303 -2.18 9.81 11.20
CA HIS A 303 -2.72 8.52 10.77
C HIS A 303 -3.16 7.68 11.96
N LEU A 304 -2.33 7.55 12.98
CA LEU A 304 -2.66 6.84 14.22
C LEU A 304 -3.87 7.45 14.93
N MET A 305 -3.95 8.78 15.00
CA MET A 305 -5.12 9.48 15.54
C MET A 305 -6.38 9.20 14.72
N GLY A 306 -6.29 9.24 13.38
CA GLY A 306 -7.38 8.93 12.48
C GLY A 306 -7.87 7.48 12.62
N ILE A 307 -6.93 6.53 12.75
CA ILE A 307 -7.26 5.12 13.04
C ILE A 307 -8.00 5.02 14.37
N SER A 308 -7.52 5.66 15.43
CA SER A 308 -8.15 5.59 16.76
C SER A 308 -9.54 6.21 16.75
N LEU A 309 -9.72 7.36 16.11
CA LEU A 309 -10.99 8.07 16.04
C LEU A 309 -12.02 7.31 15.20
N LEU A 310 -11.67 6.94 13.97
CA LEU A 310 -12.60 6.23 13.09
C LEU A 310 -12.80 4.78 13.52
N GLY A 311 -11.76 4.15 14.08
CA GLY A 311 -11.86 2.81 14.63
C GLY A 311 -12.86 2.72 15.79
N ALA A 312 -13.01 3.77 16.60
CA ALA A 312 -14.04 3.83 17.62
C ALA A 312 -15.48 3.82 17.06
N LEU A 313 -15.65 4.21 15.79
CA LEU A 313 -16.93 4.17 15.08
C LEU A 313 -17.19 2.84 14.38
N CYS A 314 -16.15 2.04 14.16
CA CYS A 314 -16.26 0.69 13.61
C CYS A 314 -16.61 -0.28 14.73
N THR A 315 -17.47 -1.23 14.44
CA THR A 315 -17.69 -2.36 15.36
C THR A 315 -16.49 -3.30 15.25
N TRP A 316 -15.40 -2.97 15.95
CA TRP A 316 -14.33 -3.92 16.18
C TRP A 316 -14.95 -5.08 16.99
N LYS A 317 -15.53 -6.04 16.30
CA LYS A 317 -15.82 -7.31 16.94
C LYS A 317 -14.47 -7.99 17.17
N VAL A 318 -13.92 -7.75 18.36
CA VAL A 318 -13.04 -8.71 19.01
C VAL A 318 -13.91 -9.95 19.19
N ILE A 319 -13.84 -10.87 18.23
CA ILE A 319 -14.51 -12.17 18.32
C ILE A 319 -13.54 -13.13 18.98
#